data_64a60f80cd67d97b9847425aee2fd0a6
#
_entry.id   64a60f80cd67d97b9847425aee2fd0a6
#
_cell.length_a   1.000
_cell.length_b   1.000
_cell.length_c   1.000
_cell.angle_alpha   90.00
_cell.angle_beta   90.00
_cell.angle_gamma   90.00
#
_symmetry.space_group_name_H-M   'P 1'
#
loop_
_entity.id
_entity.type
_entity.pdbx_description
1 polymer ?
#
loop_
_entity_poly.entity_id
_entity_poly.type
_entity_poly.pdbx_seq_one_letter_code
_entity_poly.pdbx_strand_id
1 'polypeptide(L)'
;STFQLYMNNMRSLMADILTCTQMAIFNRCNEETTDISYLIRNVKVLNSKAELIFEAENGDILDPGEDILPYDVNQDVIEIDDDNYGIWYLDALDHGERYEGKDVIIKGMVFRSKNFEDGYFVPGRMAMTCCADDITFLGFLCKSKFASRLKNKQWVRVTAEVRLEHRDEYHGI
;
A
#
# COMPACT_ATOMS: atom_id res chain seq x y z
N SER A 1 -7.95 19.13 8.59
CA SER A 1 -6.80 19.85 8.01
C SER A 1 -7.14 20.38 6.62
N THR A 2 -6.43 21.41 6.17
CA THR A 2 -6.57 21.97 4.82
C THR A 2 -6.24 20.91 3.74
N PHE A 3 -5.24 20.12 3.98
CA PHE A 3 -4.86 19.01 3.10
C PHE A 3 -6.02 18.03 2.87
N GLN A 4 -6.71 17.61 3.93
CA GLN A 4 -7.86 16.72 3.81
C GLN A 4 -9.00 17.33 2.98
N LEU A 5 -9.22 18.64 3.12
CA LEU A 5 -10.21 19.37 2.33
C LEU A 5 -9.87 19.31 0.83
N TYR A 6 -8.60 19.52 0.47
CA TYR A 6 -8.14 19.44 -0.91
C TYR A 6 -8.19 18.00 -1.44
N MET A 7 -7.77 17.01 -0.65
CA MET A 7 -7.85 15.59 -1.04
C MET A 7 -9.31 15.17 -1.32
N ASN A 8 -10.28 15.69 -0.56
CA ASN A 8 -11.69 15.34 -0.74
C ASN A 8 -12.35 16.05 -1.92
N ASN A 9 -11.95 17.30 -2.24
CA ASN A 9 -12.63 18.12 -3.23
C ASN A 9 -11.87 18.31 -4.55
N MET A 10 -10.53 18.12 -4.55
CA MET A 10 -9.65 18.38 -5.68
C MET A 10 -8.62 17.24 -5.85
N ARG A 11 -9.07 16.00 -5.70
CA ARG A 11 -8.20 14.83 -5.62
C ARG A 11 -7.28 14.68 -6.84
N SER A 12 -7.80 14.89 -8.05
CA SER A 12 -7.00 14.78 -9.28
C SER A 12 -5.84 15.79 -9.30
N LEU A 13 -6.14 17.06 -8.97
CA LEU A 13 -5.10 18.10 -8.88
C LEU A 13 -4.05 17.77 -7.80
N MET A 14 -4.48 17.28 -6.65
CA MET A 14 -3.57 16.87 -5.58
C MET A 14 -2.72 15.67 -6.00
N ALA A 15 -3.29 14.71 -6.71
CA ALA A 15 -2.55 13.57 -7.25
C ALA A 15 -1.46 14.02 -8.24
N ASP A 16 -1.79 14.91 -9.18
CA ASP A 16 -0.83 15.45 -10.14
C ASP A 16 0.34 16.16 -9.44
N ILE A 17 0.03 16.99 -8.43
CA ILE A 17 1.04 17.72 -7.65
C ILE A 17 1.93 16.72 -6.89
N LEU A 18 1.33 15.80 -6.13
CA LEU A 18 2.05 14.92 -5.23
C LEU A 18 2.90 13.89 -5.97
N THR A 19 2.46 13.41 -7.14
CA THR A 19 3.23 12.47 -7.97
C THR A 19 4.58 13.04 -8.41
N CYS A 20 4.66 14.36 -8.64
CA CYS A 20 5.89 15.06 -9.05
C CYS A 20 6.65 15.70 -7.89
N THR A 21 6.14 15.60 -6.65
CA THR A 21 6.73 16.27 -5.49
C THR A 21 7.92 15.48 -4.97
N GLN A 22 9.06 16.14 -4.75
CA GLN A 22 10.22 15.53 -4.08
C GLN A 22 10.09 15.61 -2.57
N MET A 23 9.52 16.72 -2.07
CA MET A 23 9.35 16.97 -0.63
C MET A 23 8.00 17.64 -0.38
N ALA A 24 7.26 17.17 0.61
CA ALA A 24 6.04 17.80 1.09
C ALA A 24 6.18 18.22 2.56
N ILE A 25 5.92 19.49 2.84
CA ILE A 25 6.00 20.07 4.19
C ILE A 25 4.59 20.33 4.69
N PHE A 26 4.25 19.70 5.79
CA PHE A 26 3.01 19.93 6.53
C PHE A 26 3.30 20.82 7.73
N ASN A 27 2.89 22.06 7.66
CA ASN A 27 3.10 23.01 8.74
C ASN A 27 1.91 23.08 9.71
N ARG A 28 2.14 23.68 10.89
CA ARG A 28 1.14 23.83 11.96
C ARG A 28 0.53 22.49 12.38
N CYS A 29 1.34 21.46 12.42
CA CYS A 29 0.95 20.17 12.96
C CYS A 29 0.86 20.25 14.47
N ASN A 30 -0.13 19.58 15.02
CA ASN A 30 -0.28 19.43 16.48
C ASN A 30 -0.26 17.93 16.77
N GLU A 31 0.60 17.50 17.69
CA GLU A 31 0.81 16.08 18.02
C GLU A 31 -0.46 15.36 18.45
N GLU A 32 -1.40 16.08 19.11
CA GLU A 32 -2.62 15.48 19.63
C GLU A 32 -3.78 15.49 18.62
N THR A 33 -3.80 16.44 17.67
CA THR A 33 -4.96 16.66 16.80
C THR A 33 -4.70 16.43 15.32
N THR A 34 -3.41 16.40 14.91
CA THR A 34 -3.05 16.14 13.51
C THR A 34 -2.87 14.64 13.31
N ASP A 35 -3.70 14.05 12.47
CA ASP A 35 -3.51 12.67 12.04
C ASP A 35 -2.36 12.58 11.03
N ILE A 36 -1.13 12.48 11.57
CA ILE A 36 0.11 12.38 10.78
C ILE A 36 0.08 11.12 9.91
N SER A 37 -0.43 10.01 10.43
CA SER A 37 -0.55 8.76 9.69
C SER A 37 -1.44 8.91 8.45
N TYR A 38 -2.53 9.69 8.55
CA TYR A 38 -3.37 10.03 7.39
C TYR A 38 -2.60 10.84 6.34
N LEU A 39 -1.78 11.82 6.77
CA LEU A 39 -0.99 12.65 5.86
C LEU A 39 0.06 11.80 5.12
N ILE A 40 0.82 10.99 5.85
CA ILE A 40 1.81 10.06 5.31
C ILE A 40 1.17 9.15 4.28
N ARG A 41 0.08 8.47 4.64
CA ARG A 41 -0.66 7.55 3.79
C ARG A 41 -1.02 8.15 2.43
N ASN A 42 -1.67 9.32 2.48
CA ASN A 42 -2.19 9.94 1.25
C ASN A 42 -1.09 10.44 0.32
N VAL A 43 0.06 10.81 0.84
CA VAL A 43 1.21 11.18 0.01
C VAL A 43 1.95 9.96 -0.51
N LYS A 44 2.27 9.01 0.37
CA LYS A 44 3.08 7.84 0.03
C LYS A 44 2.41 6.89 -0.97
N VAL A 45 1.08 6.78 -0.94
CA VAL A 45 0.31 6.03 -1.96
C VAL A 45 0.48 6.64 -3.36
N LEU A 46 0.63 7.97 -3.48
CA LEU A 46 0.81 8.65 -4.76
C LEU A 46 2.29 8.76 -5.15
N ASN A 47 3.17 8.87 -4.16
CA ASN A 47 4.61 9.01 -4.36
C ASN A 47 5.38 8.49 -3.14
N SER A 48 5.76 7.21 -3.17
CA SER A 48 6.48 6.55 -2.08
C SER A 48 7.84 7.19 -1.77
N LYS A 49 8.45 7.86 -2.77
CA LYS A 49 9.77 8.50 -2.66
C LYS A 49 9.74 9.93 -2.12
N ALA A 50 8.56 10.55 -2.00
CA ALA A 50 8.45 11.90 -1.49
C ALA A 50 8.94 11.97 -0.04
N GLU A 51 9.83 12.92 0.26
CA GLU A 51 10.22 13.25 1.62
C GLU A 51 9.10 14.03 2.31
N LEU A 52 8.79 13.68 3.58
CA LEU A 52 7.73 14.32 4.34
C LEU A 52 8.31 14.99 5.57
N ILE A 53 7.96 16.26 5.74
CA ILE A 53 8.37 17.07 6.91
C ILE A 53 7.10 17.55 7.61
N PHE A 54 7.05 17.36 8.93
CA PHE A 54 5.96 17.82 9.78
C PHE A 54 6.49 18.88 10.73
N GLU A 55 5.98 20.10 10.59
CA GLU A 55 6.38 21.25 11.40
C GLU A 55 5.26 21.62 12.36
N ALA A 56 5.56 21.69 13.65
CA ALA A 56 4.64 22.11 14.68
C ALA A 56 4.36 23.63 14.61
N GLU A 57 3.35 24.11 15.37
CA GLU A 57 3.01 25.54 15.42
C GLU A 57 4.15 26.41 15.97
N ASN A 58 5.01 25.85 16.81
CA ASN A 58 6.17 26.53 17.40
C ASN A 58 7.43 26.50 16.50
N GLY A 59 7.34 25.86 15.32
CA GLY A 59 8.43 25.71 14.37
C GLY A 59 9.33 24.48 14.60
N ASP A 60 9.05 23.68 15.62
CA ASP A 60 9.77 22.42 15.84
C ASP A 60 9.39 21.40 14.77
N ILE A 61 10.38 20.60 14.33
CA ILE A 61 10.13 19.48 13.43
C ILE A 61 9.66 18.29 14.25
N LEU A 62 8.45 17.84 13.94
CA LEU A 62 7.91 16.62 14.51
C LEU A 62 8.52 15.43 13.78
N ASP A 63 9.12 14.52 14.52
CA ASP A 63 9.53 13.22 14.00
C ASP A 63 8.31 12.29 14.06
N PRO A 64 7.76 11.88 12.91
CA PRO A 64 6.63 10.96 12.91
C PRO A 64 6.98 9.55 13.43
N GLY A 65 8.25 9.33 13.79
CA GLY A 65 8.79 8.01 14.10
C GLY A 65 9.06 7.20 12.81
N GLU A 66 9.69 6.05 12.98
CA GLU A 66 9.86 5.09 11.89
C GLU A 66 8.48 4.68 11.37
N ASP A 67 8.30 4.67 10.05
CA ASP A 67 7.13 4.28 9.26
C ASP A 67 5.93 3.79 10.09
N ILE A 68 5.04 4.71 10.51
CA ILE A 68 3.84 4.33 11.27
C ILE A 68 2.89 3.61 10.34
N LEU A 69 3.06 2.30 10.26
CA LEU A 69 2.11 1.45 9.58
C LEU A 69 0.81 1.37 10.40
N PRO A 70 -0.35 1.36 9.75
CA PRO A 70 -1.64 1.31 10.45
C PRO A 70 -1.97 -0.08 11.02
N TYR A 71 -1.02 -0.99 10.98
CA TYR A 71 -1.08 -2.35 11.51
C TYR A 71 0.29 -2.72 12.10
N ASP A 72 0.29 -3.65 13.04
CA ASP A 72 1.52 -4.10 13.71
C ASP A 72 2.23 -5.17 12.88
N VAL A 73 3.37 -4.78 12.29
CA VAL A 73 4.22 -5.69 11.50
C VAL A 73 4.99 -6.70 12.35
N ASN A 74 5.05 -6.55 13.68
CA ASN A 74 5.79 -7.47 14.54
C ASN A 74 5.00 -8.73 14.89
N GLN A 75 3.72 -8.80 14.52
CA GLN A 75 2.90 -9.99 14.72
C GLN A 75 3.26 -11.08 13.71
N ASP A 76 3.13 -12.35 14.13
CA ASP A 76 3.31 -13.50 13.23
C ASP A 76 2.19 -13.60 12.18
N VAL A 77 1.01 -13.07 12.51
CA VAL A 77 -0.16 -13.02 11.62
C VAL A 77 -0.61 -11.57 11.50
N ILE A 78 -0.52 -11.01 10.30
CA ILE A 78 -0.85 -9.61 10.01
C ILE A 78 -2.15 -9.57 9.20
N GLU A 79 -3.21 -9.05 9.80
CA GLU A 79 -4.48 -8.86 9.09
C GLU A 79 -4.53 -7.46 8.47
N ILE A 80 -4.69 -7.41 7.14
CA ILE A 80 -4.77 -6.18 6.36
C ILE A 80 -6.22 -5.94 5.96
N ASP A 81 -6.80 -4.89 6.47
CA ASP A 81 -8.16 -4.47 6.13
C ASP A 81 -8.25 -3.83 4.74
N ASP A 82 -9.48 -3.49 4.34
CA ASP A 82 -9.76 -2.95 3.02
C ASP A 82 -9.12 -1.56 2.80
N ASP A 83 -9.02 -0.74 3.85
CA ASP A 83 -8.49 0.63 3.78
C ASP A 83 -6.95 0.65 3.76
N ASN A 84 -6.32 -0.35 4.34
CA ASN A 84 -4.87 -0.45 4.48
C ASN A 84 -4.18 -1.28 3.38
N TYR A 85 -4.95 -1.89 2.48
CA TYR A 85 -4.41 -2.75 1.41
C TYR A 85 -3.35 -2.06 0.55
N GLY A 86 -3.59 -0.80 0.15
CA GLY A 86 -2.66 -0.04 -0.69
C GLY A 86 -1.34 0.26 0.02
N ILE A 87 -1.42 0.59 1.31
CA ILE A 87 -0.23 0.86 2.14
C ILE A 87 0.58 -0.40 2.30
N TRP A 88 -0.08 -1.50 2.68
CA TRP A 88 0.56 -2.80 2.79
C TRP A 88 1.24 -3.22 1.49
N TYR A 89 0.58 -3.05 0.35
CA TYR A 89 1.14 -3.43 -0.94
C TYR A 89 2.42 -2.67 -1.26
N LEU A 90 2.45 -1.35 -1.02
CA LEU A 90 3.63 -0.52 -1.27
C LEU A 90 4.75 -0.83 -0.27
N ASP A 91 4.42 -0.94 1.03
CA ASP A 91 5.41 -1.26 2.05
C ASP A 91 6.02 -2.66 1.81
N ALA A 92 5.21 -3.64 1.43
CA ALA A 92 5.70 -4.97 1.11
C ALA A 92 6.55 -5.04 -0.18
N LEU A 93 6.38 -4.10 -1.12
CA LEU A 93 7.27 -3.96 -2.28
C LEU A 93 8.61 -3.35 -1.90
N ASP A 94 8.61 -2.32 -1.05
CA ASP A 94 9.81 -1.56 -0.66
C ASP A 94 10.57 -2.26 0.49
N HIS A 95 9.85 -2.95 1.38
CA HIS A 95 10.35 -3.54 2.63
C HIS A 95 9.83 -4.96 2.85
N GLY A 96 9.91 -5.81 1.83
CA GLY A 96 9.40 -7.18 1.87
C GLY A 96 9.96 -8.03 3.01
N GLU A 97 11.18 -7.74 3.45
CA GLU A 97 11.85 -8.40 4.57
C GLU A 97 11.08 -8.29 5.90
N ARG A 98 10.27 -7.24 6.08
CA ARG A 98 9.42 -7.07 7.28
C ARG A 98 8.35 -8.15 7.40
N TYR A 99 7.99 -8.75 6.28
CA TYR A 99 6.89 -9.71 6.16
C TYR A 99 7.37 -11.15 5.97
N GLU A 100 8.62 -11.36 5.62
CA GLU A 100 9.13 -12.69 5.31
C GLU A 100 8.91 -13.68 6.46
N GLY A 101 8.35 -14.85 6.14
CA GLY A 101 8.01 -15.91 7.09
C GLY A 101 6.77 -15.66 7.94
N LYS A 102 6.07 -14.53 7.74
CA LYS A 102 4.83 -14.20 8.46
C LYS A 102 3.61 -14.55 7.62
N ASP A 103 2.50 -14.82 8.30
CA ASP A 103 1.21 -15.00 7.65
C ASP A 103 0.53 -13.64 7.44
N VAL A 104 0.14 -13.34 6.21
CA VAL A 104 -0.67 -12.15 5.90
C VAL A 104 -2.07 -12.57 5.50
N ILE A 105 -3.07 -11.92 6.10
CA ILE A 105 -4.48 -12.11 5.79
C ILE A 105 -4.97 -10.92 4.99
N ILE A 106 -5.36 -11.17 3.74
CA ILE A 106 -5.89 -10.15 2.84
C ILE A 106 -7.22 -10.59 2.23
N LYS A 107 -8.02 -9.60 1.82
CA LYS A 107 -9.18 -9.81 0.96
C LYS A 107 -8.88 -9.23 -0.42
N GLY A 108 -8.95 -10.07 -1.43
CA GLY A 108 -8.62 -9.67 -2.81
C GLY A 108 -9.50 -10.34 -3.85
N MET A 109 -9.50 -9.78 -5.04
CA MET A 109 -10.12 -10.36 -6.22
C MET A 109 -9.10 -11.27 -6.91
N VAL A 110 -9.52 -12.46 -7.29
CA VAL A 110 -8.66 -13.44 -7.96
C VAL A 110 -8.36 -13.00 -9.39
N PHE A 111 -7.08 -12.94 -9.71
CA PHE A 111 -6.60 -12.89 -11.08
C PHE A 111 -5.80 -14.15 -11.42
N ARG A 112 -6.15 -14.78 -12.52
CA ARG A 112 -5.44 -15.93 -13.09
C ARG A 112 -5.13 -15.67 -14.54
N SER A 113 -3.90 -15.96 -14.94
CA SER A 113 -3.44 -15.92 -16.33
C SER A 113 -3.13 -17.33 -16.82
N LYS A 114 -3.27 -17.56 -18.12
CA LYS A 114 -2.83 -18.80 -18.77
C LYS A 114 -1.30 -18.95 -18.74
N ASN A 115 -0.59 -17.84 -18.51
CA ASN A 115 0.87 -17.81 -18.43
C ASN A 115 1.39 -18.16 -17.04
N PHE A 116 0.49 -18.27 -16.04
CA PHE A 116 0.92 -18.70 -14.71
C PHE A 116 1.11 -20.21 -14.69
N GLU A 117 2.13 -20.64 -13.97
CA GLU A 117 2.32 -22.04 -13.64
C GLU A 117 1.11 -22.61 -12.87
N ASP A 118 0.93 -23.92 -12.95
CA ASP A 118 -0.14 -24.57 -12.20
C ASP A 118 0.01 -24.33 -10.69
N GLY A 119 -1.12 -24.00 -10.07
CA GLY A 119 -1.16 -23.71 -8.64
C GLY A 119 -0.93 -22.24 -8.28
N TYR A 120 -0.69 -21.35 -9.26
CA TYR A 120 -0.51 -19.93 -9.01
C TYR A 120 -1.73 -19.08 -9.37
N PHE A 121 -1.95 -18.02 -8.61
CA PHE A 121 -2.95 -16.98 -8.85
C PHE A 121 -2.50 -15.70 -8.12
N VAL A 122 -3.12 -14.57 -8.41
CA VAL A 122 -2.89 -13.30 -7.71
C VAL A 122 -4.19 -12.87 -7.03
N PRO A 123 -4.26 -12.88 -5.68
CA PRO A 123 -5.31 -12.17 -4.95
C PRO A 123 -4.94 -10.68 -4.89
N GLY A 124 -5.73 -9.83 -5.50
CA GLY A 124 -5.36 -8.42 -5.63
C GLY A 124 -6.55 -7.49 -5.69
N ARG A 125 -6.26 -6.23 -5.95
CA ARG A 125 -7.26 -5.16 -6.08
C ARG A 125 -6.98 -4.28 -7.27
N MET A 126 -8.05 -3.71 -7.81
CA MET A 126 -7.93 -2.61 -8.76
C MET A 126 -7.60 -1.33 -7.99
N ALA A 127 -6.54 -0.68 -8.37
CA ALA A 127 -6.17 0.63 -7.84
C ALA A 127 -6.24 1.67 -8.97
N MET A 128 -6.71 2.85 -8.62
CA MET A 128 -6.77 4.00 -9.51
C MET A 128 -6.01 5.14 -8.82
N THR A 129 -4.98 5.64 -9.48
CA THR A 129 -4.16 6.72 -8.90
C THR A 129 -4.76 8.09 -9.16
N CYS A 130 -5.06 8.45 -10.39
CA CYS A 130 -5.58 9.76 -10.74
C CYS A 130 -6.87 9.72 -11.57
N CYS A 131 -7.02 8.82 -12.53
CA CYS A 131 -8.19 8.73 -13.39
C CYS A 131 -8.50 7.30 -13.82
N ALA A 132 -9.63 7.12 -14.50
CA ALA A 132 -10.09 5.78 -14.92
C ALA A 132 -9.13 5.09 -15.91
N ASP A 133 -8.29 5.85 -16.61
CA ASP A 133 -7.34 5.32 -17.57
C ASP A 133 -6.08 4.74 -16.88
N ASP A 134 -5.85 5.09 -15.59
CA ASP A 134 -4.72 4.61 -14.78
C ASP A 134 -5.12 3.49 -13.81
N ILE A 135 -6.15 2.74 -14.15
CA ILE A 135 -6.53 1.59 -13.33
C ILE A 135 -5.53 0.47 -13.54
N THR A 136 -4.87 0.07 -12.46
CA THR A 136 -3.96 -1.08 -12.45
C THR A 136 -4.38 -2.13 -11.43
N PHE A 137 -3.97 -3.36 -11.63
CA PHE A 137 -4.24 -4.46 -10.72
C PHE A 137 -3.03 -4.68 -9.82
N LEU A 138 -3.20 -4.47 -8.52
CA LEU A 138 -2.17 -4.63 -7.50
C LEU A 138 -2.36 -5.95 -6.76
N GLY A 139 -1.30 -6.76 -6.66
CA GLY A 139 -1.33 -8.00 -5.89
C GLY A 139 -0.04 -8.79 -6.06
N PHE A 140 0.21 -9.69 -5.12
CA PHE A 140 1.37 -10.57 -5.14
C PHE A 140 0.99 -11.97 -5.64
N LEU A 141 1.96 -12.64 -6.25
CA LEU A 141 1.78 -14.00 -6.71
C LEU A 141 1.60 -14.96 -5.53
N CYS A 142 0.54 -15.72 -5.53
CA CYS A 142 0.19 -16.64 -4.46
C CYS A 142 0.13 -18.07 -5.00
N LYS A 143 0.71 -19.04 -4.28
CA LYS A 143 0.67 -20.46 -4.60
C LYS A 143 -0.32 -21.19 -3.72
N SER A 144 -1.23 -21.96 -4.32
CA SER A 144 -2.19 -22.77 -3.58
C SER A 144 -2.63 -23.99 -4.36
N LYS A 145 -2.76 -25.13 -3.66
CA LYS A 145 -3.38 -26.34 -4.24
C LYS A 145 -4.84 -26.14 -4.68
N PHE A 146 -5.48 -25.08 -4.22
CA PHE A 146 -6.85 -24.74 -4.57
C PHE A 146 -6.95 -23.75 -5.74
N ALA A 147 -5.82 -23.25 -6.26
CA ALA A 147 -5.82 -22.24 -7.33
C ALA A 147 -6.65 -22.65 -8.56
N SER A 148 -6.62 -23.94 -8.94
CA SER A 148 -7.40 -24.46 -10.08
C SER A 148 -8.92 -24.34 -9.91
N ARG A 149 -9.42 -24.25 -8.66
CA ARG A 149 -10.85 -24.15 -8.35
C ARG A 149 -11.33 -22.70 -8.27
N LEU A 150 -10.40 -21.73 -8.21
CA LEU A 150 -10.72 -20.32 -8.13
C LEU A 150 -11.11 -19.77 -9.50
N LYS A 151 -12.15 -18.94 -9.54
CA LYS A 151 -12.60 -18.26 -10.76
C LYS A 151 -12.01 -16.85 -10.82
N ASN A 152 -11.62 -16.39 -12.01
CA ASN A 152 -11.24 -15.01 -12.22
C ASN A 152 -12.34 -14.05 -11.73
N LYS A 153 -11.93 -12.93 -11.12
CA LYS A 153 -12.80 -11.91 -10.53
C LYS A 153 -13.62 -12.37 -9.32
N GLN A 154 -13.40 -13.58 -8.81
CA GLN A 154 -13.97 -14.03 -7.53
C GLN A 154 -13.26 -13.30 -6.38
N TRP A 155 -14.03 -12.82 -5.40
CA TRP A 155 -13.46 -12.31 -4.16
C TRP A 155 -13.14 -13.45 -3.20
N VAL A 156 -11.95 -13.40 -2.63
CA VAL A 156 -11.44 -14.37 -1.67
C VAL A 156 -10.78 -13.68 -0.48
N ARG A 157 -10.84 -14.31 0.67
CA ARG A 157 -9.98 -14.00 1.81
C ARG A 157 -8.87 -15.04 1.82
N VAL A 158 -7.64 -14.58 1.80
CA VAL A 158 -6.45 -15.42 1.72
C VAL A 158 -5.65 -15.24 2.99
N THR A 159 -5.22 -16.34 3.58
CA THR A 159 -4.12 -16.36 4.56
C THR A 159 -2.95 -17.04 3.87
N ALA A 160 -1.83 -16.34 3.78
CA ALA A 160 -0.65 -16.85 3.10
C ALA A 160 0.62 -16.43 3.83
N GLU A 161 1.55 -17.37 3.94
CA GLU A 161 2.92 -17.09 4.38
C GLU A 161 3.65 -16.29 3.31
N VAL A 162 4.26 -15.19 3.70
CA VAL A 162 5.06 -14.35 2.80
C VAL A 162 6.43 -14.97 2.60
N ARG A 163 6.85 -15.07 1.35
CA ARG A 163 8.18 -15.53 0.96
C ARG A 163 8.77 -14.61 -0.08
N LEU A 164 10.00 -14.20 0.11
CA LEU A 164 10.75 -13.43 -0.87
C LEU A 164 11.43 -14.38 -1.83
N GLU A 165 11.07 -14.27 -3.11
CA GLU A 165 11.69 -15.05 -4.18
C GLU A 165 12.22 -14.10 -5.25
N HIS A 166 13.47 -14.28 -5.66
CA HIS A 166 13.98 -13.60 -6.85
C HIS A 166 13.49 -14.33 -8.10
N ARG A 167 12.84 -13.60 -9.00
CA ARG A 167 12.38 -14.13 -10.29
C ARG A 167 12.85 -13.23 -11.42
N ASP A 168 13.64 -13.79 -12.32
CA ASP A 168 14.20 -13.07 -13.48
C ASP A 168 13.11 -12.49 -14.39
N GLU A 169 11.95 -13.16 -14.46
CA GLU A 169 10.79 -12.74 -15.28
C GLU A 169 10.19 -11.38 -14.85
N TYR A 170 10.39 -10.97 -13.61
CA TYR A 170 9.85 -9.73 -13.04
C TYR A 170 10.93 -8.66 -12.79
N HIS A 171 12.18 -8.89 -13.24
CA HIS A 171 13.32 -7.98 -13.07
C HIS A 171 13.58 -7.56 -11.61
N GLY A 172 13.24 -8.40 -10.65
CA GLY A 172 13.40 -8.12 -9.22
C GLY A 172 12.81 -9.20 -8.29
N ILE A 173 12.68 -8.80 -7.05
CA ILE A 173 12.07 -9.61 -6.00
C ILE A 173 10.57 -9.42 -5.99
#